data_005627e440fb97f8d14084b356f07955
#
_entry.id   005627e440fb97f8d14084b356f07955
#
_cell.length_a   1.000
_cell.length_b   1.000
_cell.length_c   1.000
_cell.angle_alpha   90.00
_cell.angle_beta   90.00
_cell.angle_gamma   90.00
#
_symmetry.space_group_name_H-M   'P 1'
#
loop_
_entity.id
_entity.type
_entity.pdbx_description
1 polymer ?
#
loop_
_entity_poly.entity_id
_entity_poly.type
_entity_poly.pdbx_seq_one_letter_code
_entity_poly.pdbx_strand_id
1 'polypeptide(L)'
;WYGDVKAQYQTKKRYMFEGNARKLSDHDPQMLYLQANNANRYVDKTMNSTMNSNIDGDGKSQYGSYNYQHNWHTKGTSQDSNNRFDISANLGHYDGWNTIGKSTETFFPNKEHTFAVSENYHYKHNFKPHMEARLFAYTDSVNTISVTAKASYEKSRKTNEDKGASYGYEPNKFEYHSLNAALAAKPGDALYERLITRNRNYQSSEQQDRNLYVEYAWEHFI
;
A
#
# COMPACT_ATOMS: atom_id res chain seq x y z
N TRP A 1 -29.62 -9.20 3.43
CA TRP A 1 -28.23 -9.18 2.95
C TRP A 1 -28.17 -9.66 1.51
N TYR A 2 -27.39 -8.98 0.70
CA TYR A 2 -26.99 -9.43 -0.63
C TYR A 2 -25.50 -9.10 -0.82
N GLY A 3 -24.86 -9.80 -1.75
CA GLY A 3 -23.44 -9.58 -2.01
C GLY A 3 -22.93 -10.50 -3.08
N ASP A 4 -21.71 -10.30 -3.48
CA ASP A 4 -20.99 -11.13 -4.42
C ASP A 4 -19.58 -11.43 -3.95
N VAL A 5 -19.05 -12.52 -4.44
CA VAL A 5 -17.67 -12.94 -4.22
C VAL A 5 -17.06 -13.31 -5.56
N LYS A 6 -15.91 -12.75 -5.85
CA LYS A 6 -15.10 -13.09 -7.02
C LYS A 6 -13.77 -13.64 -6.56
N ALA A 7 -13.39 -14.78 -7.06
CA ALA A 7 -12.09 -15.37 -6.83
C ALA A 7 -11.48 -15.73 -8.18
N GLN A 8 -10.24 -15.35 -8.38
CA GLN A 8 -9.49 -15.65 -9.59
C GLN A 8 -8.13 -16.18 -9.21
N TYR A 9 -7.76 -17.28 -9.84
CA TYR A 9 -6.42 -17.84 -9.74
C TYR A 9 -5.79 -17.88 -11.14
N GLN A 10 -4.55 -17.43 -11.23
CA GLN A 10 -3.80 -17.36 -12.49
C GLN A 10 -2.52 -18.17 -12.42
N THR A 11 -1.91 -18.42 -13.59
CA THR A 11 -0.56 -19.00 -13.69
C THR A 11 0.45 -18.21 -12.84
N LYS A 12 1.56 -18.85 -12.43
CA LYS A 12 2.59 -18.27 -11.56
C LYS A 12 2.12 -17.96 -10.13
N LYS A 13 1.15 -18.73 -9.60
CA LYS A 13 0.62 -18.61 -8.24
C LYS A 13 0.02 -17.22 -7.94
N ARG A 14 -0.50 -16.52 -8.94
CA ARG A 14 -1.21 -15.26 -8.76
C ARG A 14 -2.66 -15.50 -8.41
N TYR A 15 -3.18 -14.72 -7.46
CA TYR A 15 -4.57 -14.78 -7.04
C TYR A 15 -5.17 -13.39 -6.90
N MET A 16 -6.47 -13.32 -7.05
CA MET A 16 -7.29 -12.17 -6.70
C MET A 16 -8.56 -12.68 -6.02
N PHE A 17 -8.90 -12.05 -4.93
CA PHE A 17 -10.14 -12.25 -4.20
C PHE A 17 -10.81 -10.88 -4.02
N GLU A 18 -12.08 -10.80 -4.28
CA GLU A 18 -12.92 -9.64 -4.03
C GLU A 18 -14.26 -10.13 -3.50
N GLY A 19 -14.73 -9.53 -2.41
CA GLY A 19 -16.04 -9.84 -1.84
C GLY A 19 -16.70 -8.59 -1.34
N ASN A 20 -18.00 -8.47 -1.57
CA ASN A 20 -18.81 -7.45 -0.96
C ASN A 20 -20.10 -8.05 -0.39
N ALA A 21 -20.57 -7.47 0.70
CA ALA A 21 -21.85 -7.81 1.30
C ALA A 21 -22.53 -6.52 1.74
N ARG A 22 -23.84 -6.43 1.49
CA ARG A 22 -24.65 -5.26 1.85
C ARG A 22 -25.93 -5.70 2.52
N LYS A 23 -26.28 -5.01 3.60
CA LYS A 23 -27.60 -5.07 4.21
C LYS A 23 -28.35 -3.81 3.81
N LEU A 24 -29.43 -3.94 3.04
CA LEU A 24 -30.38 -2.86 2.82
C LEU A 24 -31.34 -2.83 4.00
N SER A 25 -31.45 -1.69 4.62
CA SER A 25 -32.35 -1.42 5.73
C SER A 25 -32.55 0.08 5.78
N ASP A 26 -33.74 0.54 6.05
CA ASP A 26 -34.03 1.97 6.20
C ASP A 26 -33.39 2.55 7.47
N HIS A 27 -33.21 1.71 8.49
CA HIS A 27 -32.66 2.11 9.79
C HIS A 27 -31.18 1.74 9.96
N ASP A 28 -30.78 0.55 9.49
CA ASP A 28 -29.46 -0.03 9.73
C ASP A 28 -28.77 -0.55 8.46
N PRO A 29 -28.53 0.28 7.45
CA PRO A 29 -27.76 -0.15 6.28
C PRO A 29 -26.31 -0.46 6.66
N GLN A 30 -25.79 -1.53 6.06
CA GLN A 30 -24.42 -1.97 6.30
C GLN A 30 -23.76 -2.37 4.99
N MET A 31 -22.46 -2.13 4.89
CA MET A 31 -21.66 -2.55 3.76
C MET A 31 -20.31 -3.07 4.23
N LEU A 32 -19.95 -4.26 3.74
CA LEU A 32 -18.63 -4.86 3.90
C LEU A 32 -18.00 -5.04 2.52
N TYR A 33 -16.76 -4.65 2.38
CA TYR A 33 -15.95 -4.92 1.21
C TYR A 33 -14.61 -5.50 1.62
N LEU A 34 -14.17 -6.56 0.95
CA LEU A 34 -12.89 -7.23 1.19
C LEU A 34 -12.21 -7.47 -0.15
N GLN A 35 -10.91 -7.23 -0.20
CA GLN A 35 -10.09 -7.53 -1.35
C GLN A 35 -8.72 -8.04 -0.90
N ALA A 36 -8.22 -9.06 -1.59
CA ALA A 36 -6.85 -9.54 -1.44
C ALA A 36 -6.31 -9.98 -2.81
N ASN A 37 -5.11 -9.57 -3.15
CA ASN A 37 -4.46 -10.02 -4.38
C ASN A 37 -2.93 -9.97 -4.27
N ASN A 38 -2.28 -10.76 -5.12
CA ASN A 38 -0.85 -10.68 -5.38
C ASN A 38 -0.55 -10.47 -6.88
N ALA A 39 -1.49 -9.88 -7.60
CA ALA A 39 -1.42 -9.67 -9.05
C ALA A 39 -0.98 -8.24 -9.43
N ASN A 40 -0.21 -7.58 -8.56
CA ASN A 40 0.30 -6.21 -8.74
C ASN A 40 -0.79 -5.14 -8.90
N ARG A 41 -1.97 -5.37 -8.32
CA ARG A 41 -3.05 -4.38 -8.29
C ARG A 41 -3.25 -3.89 -6.87
N TYR A 42 -2.93 -2.64 -6.63
CA TYR A 42 -3.32 -1.93 -5.42
C TYR A 42 -4.62 -1.17 -5.72
N VAL A 43 -5.65 -1.43 -4.94
CA VAL A 43 -6.90 -0.67 -5.00
C VAL A 43 -7.08 0.00 -3.65
N ASP A 44 -6.84 1.29 -3.61
CA ASP A 44 -7.23 2.13 -2.48
C ASP A 44 -8.60 2.73 -2.81
N LYS A 45 -9.65 2.14 -2.24
CA LYS A 45 -11.01 2.69 -2.33
C LYS A 45 -11.31 3.55 -1.10
N THR A 46 -10.49 4.56 -0.86
CA THR A 46 -10.90 5.62 0.04
C THR A 46 -11.96 6.46 -0.64
N MET A 47 -13.17 6.29 -0.21
CA MET A 47 -14.43 7.02 -0.40
C MET A 47 -14.72 7.71 -1.75
N ASN A 48 -13.84 7.88 -2.72
CA ASN A 48 -14.14 8.44 -4.06
C ASN A 48 -12.98 8.38 -5.06
N SER A 49 -11.85 7.75 -4.75
CA SER A 49 -10.77 7.64 -5.72
C SER A 49 -10.31 6.20 -5.90
N THR A 50 -10.56 5.66 -7.06
CA THR A 50 -9.92 4.45 -7.54
C THR A 50 -8.47 4.82 -7.94
N MET A 51 -7.53 4.76 -7.02
CA MET A 51 -6.13 4.79 -7.40
C MET A 51 -5.74 3.40 -7.91
N ASN A 52 -5.85 3.22 -9.22
CA ASN A 52 -5.16 2.13 -9.91
C ASN A 52 -3.67 2.53 -10.01
N SER A 53 -2.88 2.28 -8.99
CA SER A 53 -1.43 2.33 -9.15
C SER A 53 -0.98 1.00 -9.74
N ASN A 54 -0.61 1.02 -11.01
CA ASN A 54 0.22 -0.05 -11.56
C ASN A 54 1.57 0.03 -10.83
N ILE A 55 1.85 -0.99 -10.03
CA ILE A 55 3.13 -1.09 -9.34
C ILE A 55 4.03 -1.95 -10.22
N ASP A 56 5.12 -1.36 -10.67
CA ASP A 56 6.18 -2.12 -11.32
C ASP A 56 6.79 -3.09 -10.31
N GLY A 57 6.75 -4.39 -10.61
CA GLY A 57 7.28 -5.43 -9.77
C GLY A 57 6.22 -6.39 -9.21
N ASP A 58 6.60 -7.19 -8.23
CA ASP A 58 5.71 -8.12 -7.52
C ASP A 58 5.16 -7.46 -6.25
N GLY A 59 3.92 -7.81 -5.89
CA GLY A 59 3.31 -7.23 -4.70
C GLY A 59 2.11 -8.02 -4.21
N LYS A 60 1.77 -7.78 -2.93
CA LYS A 60 0.56 -8.28 -2.28
C LYS A 60 -0.21 -7.10 -1.73
N SER A 61 -1.50 -7.07 -1.97
CA SER A 61 -2.37 -6.07 -1.37
C SER A 61 -3.58 -6.73 -0.71
N GLN A 62 -3.97 -6.17 0.41
CA GLN A 62 -5.16 -6.55 1.15
C GLN A 62 -5.88 -5.27 1.54
N TYR A 63 -7.16 -5.24 1.31
CA TYR A 63 -8.02 -4.12 1.66
C TYR A 63 -9.32 -4.63 2.26
N GLY A 64 -9.76 -3.98 3.33
CA GLY A 64 -11.06 -4.22 3.93
C GLY A 64 -11.73 -2.90 4.28
N SER A 65 -13.03 -2.79 4.04
CA SER A 65 -13.82 -1.68 4.52
C SER A 65 -15.14 -2.17 5.08
N TYR A 66 -15.56 -1.54 6.17
CA TYR A 66 -16.85 -1.75 6.78
C TYR A 66 -17.52 -0.40 7.02
N ASN A 67 -18.76 -0.28 6.61
CA ASN A 67 -19.60 0.89 6.86
C ASN A 67 -20.88 0.43 7.53
N TYR A 68 -21.24 1.09 8.60
CA TYR A 68 -22.48 0.93 9.33
C TYR A 68 -23.12 2.28 9.50
N GLN A 69 -24.43 2.34 9.35
CA GLN A 69 -25.24 3.51 9.63
C GLN A 69 -26.45 3.09 10.45
N HIS A 70 -26.81 3.89 11.44
CA HIS A 70 -28.05 3.75 12.19
C HIS A 70 -28.83 5.05 12.12
N ASN A 71 -30.08 4.98 11.69
CA ASN A 71 -30.98 6.11 11.59
C ASN A 71 -32.12 5.94 12.58
N TRP A 72 -32.48 6.99 13.31
CA TRP A 72 -33.63 7.00 14.22
C TRP A 72 -34.27 8.38 14.29
N HIS A 73 -35.52 8.43 14.77
CA HIS A 73 -36.23 9.67 14.97
C HIS A 73 -36.38 9.98 16.46
N THR A 74 -36.23 11.23 16.84
CA THR A 74 -36.51 11.71 18.19
C THR A 74 -38.00 12.10 18.28
N LYS A 75 -38.72 11.65 19.32
CA LYS A 75 -40.10 12.04 19.55
C LYS A 75 -40.18 13.56 19.79
N GLY A 76 -41.19 14.21 19.13
CA GLY A 76 -41.41 15.66 19.28
C GLY A 76 -40.64 16.53 18.31
N THR A 77 -39.84 15.96 17.42
CA THR A 77 -39.20 16.67 16.31
C THR A 77 -40.04 16.51 15.02
N SER A 78 -39.83 17.38 14.04
CA SER A 78 -40.52 17.26 12.74
C SER A 78 -40.17 15.93 12.08
N GLN A 79 -41.08 15.42 11.20
CA GLN A 79 -40.84 14.14 10.50
C GLN A 79 -39.58 14.12 9.64
N ASP A 80 -39.02 15.27 9.32
CA ASP A 80 -37.77 15.39 8.54
C ASP A 80 -36.49 15.36 9.38
N SER A 81 -36.58 15.29 10.71
CA SER A 81 -35.43 15.25 11.61
C SER A 81 -34.88 13.82 11.77
N ASN A 82 -33.93 13.48 10.93
CA ASN A 82 -33.25 12.19 10.98
C ASN A 82 -31.97 12.29 11.84
N ASN A 83 -31.98 11.63 12.98
CA ASN A 83 -30.77 11.35 13.72
C ASN A 83 -29.99 10.26 13.00
N ARG A 84 -28.68 10.35 13.06
CA ARG A 84 -27.79 9.44 12.35
C ARG A 84 -26.52 9.16 13.14
N PHE A 85 -26.17 7.91 13.18
CA PHE A 85 -24.89 7.44 13.65
C PHE A 85 -24.21 6.62 12.56
N ASP A 86 -22.99 7.00 12.21
CA ASP A 86 -22.19 6.32 11.20
C ASP A 86 -20.90 5.81 11.80
N ILE A 87 -20.49 4.61 11.41
CA ILE A 87 -19.14 4.10 11.61
C ILE A 87 -18.60 3.68 10.25
N SER A 88 -17.40 4.13 9.93
CA SER A 88 -16.61 3.60 8.82
C SER A 88 -15.26 3.12 9.34
N ALA A 89 -14.85 1.94 8.93
CA ALA A 89 -13.55 1.38 9.22
C ALA A 89 -12.90 0.87 7.94
N ASN A 90 -11.65 1.24 7.71
CA ASN A 90 -10.88 0.82 6.56
C ASN A 90 -9.55 0.25 7.01
N LEU A 91 -9.12 -0.81 6.37
CA LEU A 91 -7.83 -1.44 6.58
C LEU A 91 -7.14 -1.64 5.23
N GLY A 92 -6.01 -0.98 5.03
CA GLY A 92 -5.17 -1.16 3.86
C GLY A 92 -3.82 -1.76 4.26
N HIS A 93 -3.42 -2.81 3.55
CA HIS A 93 -2.10 -3.41 3.68
C HIS A 93 -1.52 -3.65 2.28
N TYR A 94 -0.26 -3.28 2.12
CA TYR A 94 0.47 -3.44 0.88
C TYR A 94 1.91 -3.82 1.14
N ASP A 95 2.37 -4.87 0.47
CA ASP A 95 3.77 -5.25 0.33
C ASP A 95 4.12 -5.29 -1.15
N GLY A 96 5.16 -4.55 -1.56
CA GLY A 96 5.62 -4.58 -2.93
C GLY A 96 7.14 -4.58 -3.00
N TRP A 97 7.66 -5.30 -4.00
CA TRP A 97 9.09 -5.35 -4.27
C TRP A 97 9.33 -5.38 -5.78
N ASN A 98 10.41 -4.76 -6.16
CA ASN A 98 10.89 -4.75 -7.54
C ASN A 98 12.40 -4.91 -7.57
N THR A 99 12.88 -5.67 -8.54
CA THR A 99 14.31 -5.83 -8.80
C THR A 99 14.57 -5.49 -10.26
N ILE A 100 15.38 -4.48 -10.51
CA ILE A 100 15.76 -4.02 -11.84
C ILE A 100 17.25 -4.31 -12.03
N GLY A 101 17.56 -5.23 -12.94
CA GLY A 101 18.92 -5.51 -13.38
C GLY A 101 19.26 -4.72 -14.65
N LYS A 102 20.47 -4.19 -14.73
CA LYS A 102 21.00 -3.50 -15.89
C LYS A 102 22.40 -3.99 -16.18
N SER A 103 22.69 -4.29 -17.45
CA SER A 103 24.03 -4.56 -17.97
C SER A 103 24.36 -3.50 -19.02
N THR A 104 25.58 -2.99 -18.97
CA THR A 104 26.06 -1.94 -19.88
C THR A 104 27.47 -2.30 -20.33
N GLU A 105 27.71 -2.24 -21.62
CA GLU A 105 29.03 -2.33 -22.24
C GLU A 105 29.44 -0.94 -22.73
N THR A 106 30.67 -0.53 -22.44
CA THR A 106 31.25 0.74 -22.86
C THR A 106 32.46 0.48 -23.74
N PHE A 107 32.41 1.01 -24.97
CA PHE A 107 33.45 0.90 -25.98
C PHE A 107 34.34 2.14 -25.93
N PHE A 108 35.66 1.94 -25.81
CA PHE A 108 36.62 3.02 -25.92
C PHE A 108 37.39 2.91 -27.24
N PRO A 109 37.60 4.02 -27.98
CA PRO A 109 38.46 4.00 -29.13
C PRO A 109 39.84 3.54 -28.75
N ASN A 110 40.35 2.50 -29.38
CA ASN A 110 41.68 1.91 -29.18
C ASN A 110 41.99 1.29 -27.81
N LYS A 111 40.96 0.88 -27.05
CA LYS A 111 41.13 0.27 -25.72
C LYS A 111 40.13 -0.85 -25.44
N GLU A 112 40.45 -1.55 -24.34
CA GLU A 112 39.62 -2.60 -23.78
C GLU A 112 38.22 -2.08 -23.45
N HIS A 113 37.24 -2.92 -23.70
CA HIS A 113 35.84 -2.64 -23.34
C HIS A 113 35.66 -2.77 -21.83
N THR A 114 34.79 -1.97 -21.27
CA THR A 114 34.36 -2.13 -19.88
C THR A 114 32.92 -2.55 -19.79
N PHE A 115 32.65 -3.44 -18.86
CA PHE A 115 31.32 -3.98 -18.63
C PHE A 115 30.87 -3.58 -17.22
N ALA A 116 29.65 -3.08 -17.10
CA ALA A 116 29.05 -2.76 -15.83
C ALA A 116 27.74 -3.54 -15.65
N VAL A 117 27.57 -4.13 -14.49
CA VAL A 117 26.35 -4.81 -14.08
C VAL A 117 25.83 -4.15 -12.82
N SER A 118 24.55 -3.85 -12.80
CA SER A 118 23.88 -3.28 -11.63
C SER A 118 22.56 -3.95 -11.36
N GLU A 119 22.19 -4.00 -10.10
CA GLU A 119 20.91 -4.47 -9.60
C GLU A 119 20.38 -3.46 -8.60
N ASN A 120 19.15 -3.04 -8.80
CA ASN A 120 18.44 -2.14 -7.93
C ASN A 120 17.22 -2.88 -7.37
N TYR A 121 17.16 -3.02 -6.05
CA TYR A 121 16.07 -3.66 -5.33
C TYR A 121 15.30 -2.61 -4.54
N HIS A 122 14.00 -2.55 -4.77
CA HIS A 122 13.06 -1.74 -4.02
C HIS A 122 12.06 -2.61 -3.28
N TYR A 123 11.87 -2.31 -2.00
CA TYR A 123 10.79 -2.87 -1.19
C TYR A 123 9.99 -1.74 -0.55
N LYS A 124 8.67 -1.88 -0.58
CA LYS A 124 7.74 -0.98 0.09
C LYS A 124 6.70 -1.79 0.85
N HIS A 125 6.60 -1.51 2.13
CA HIS A 125 5.52 -1.99 3.00
C HIS A 125 4.67 -0.80 3.43
N ASN A 126 3.35 -0.99 3.45
CA ASN A 126 2.43 0.03 3.92
C ASN A 126 1.24 -0.63 4.64
N PHE A 127 0.93 -0.14 5.84
CA PHE A 127 -0.19 -0.58 6.65
C PHE A 127 -0.96 0.64 7.14
N LYS A 128 -2.25 0.76 6.77
CA LYS A 128 -3.08 1.94 7.00
C LYS A 128 -4.47 1.58 7.50
N PRO A 129 -4.68 1.31 8.81
CA PRO A 129 -6.00 1.32 9.40
C PRO A 129 -6.52 2.76 9.59
N HIS A 130 -7.79 2.94 9.30
CA HIS A 130 -8.52 4.17 9.54
C HIS A 130 -9.92 3.85 10.06
N MET A 131 -10.38 4.62 11.03
CA MET A 131 -11.72 4.51 11.58
C MET A 131 -12.31 5.92 11.77
N GLU A 132 -13.57 6.08 11.43
CA GLU A 132 -14.33 7.30 11.65
C GLU A 132 -15.70 6.95 12.21
N ALA A 133 -16.11 7.66 13.25
CA ALA A 133 -17.44 7.61 13.81
C ALA A 133 -18.04 9.02 13.78
N ARG A 134 -19.28 9.11 13.34
CA ARG A 134 -20.05 10.37 13.30
C ARG A 134 -21.39 10.17 13.97
N LEU A 135 -21.75 11.07 14.85
CA LEU A 135 -23.07 11.17 15.44
C LEU A 135 -23.67 12.52 15.05
N PHE A 136 -24.88 12.52 14.55
CA PHE A 136 -25.70 13.69 14.42
C PHE A 136 -27.08 13.40 15.03
N ALA A 137 -27.49 14.19 15.99
CA ALA A 137 -28.75 13.96 16.70
C ALA A 137 -29.44 15.27 17.08
N TYR A 138 -30.75 15.30 16.92
CA TYR A 138 -31.65 16.27 17.51
C TYR A 138 -31.92 15.85 18.96
N THR A 139 -31.55 16.68 19.92
CA THR A 139 -31.87 16.44 21.34
C THR A 139 -33.31 16.85 21.63
N ASP A 140 -33.77 17.87 20.91
CA ASP A 140 -35.15 18.37 20.95
C ASP A 140 -35.47 19.13 19.63
N SER A 141 -36.57 19.91 19.58
CA SER A 141 -37.00 20.63 18.39
C SER A 141 -36.07 21.80 17.96
N VAL A 142 -35.20 22.26 18.84
CA VAL A 142 -34.36 23.46 18.64
C VAL A 142 -32.88 23.20 18.87
N ASN A 143 -32.49 22.02 19.32
CA ASN A 143 -31.09 21.70 19.62
C ASN A 143 -30.60 20.49 18.84
N THR A 144 -29.39 20.63 18.30
CA THR A 144 -28.68 19.51 17.66
C THR A 144 -27.32 19.31 18.30
N ILE A 145 -26.86 18.07 18.25
CA ILE A 145 -25.51 17.68 18.63
C ILE A 145 -24.87 16.96 17.45
N SER A 146 -23.65 17.36 17.11
CA SER A 146 -22.81 16.62 16.20
C SER A 146 -21.48 16.25 16.85
N VAL A 147 -21.06 15.00 16.66
CA VAL A 147 -19.77 14.49 17.14
C VAL A 147 -19.08 13.75 16.01
N THR A 148 -17.87 14.10 15.74
CA THR A 148 -17.00 13.38 14.78
C THR A 148 -15.75 12.93 15.48
N ALA A 149 -15.46 11.62 15.45
CA ALA A 149 -14.23 11.04 15.96
C ALA A 149 -13.50 10.28 14.82
N LYS A 150 -12.22 10.56 14.63
CA LYS A 150 -11.39 9.90 13.62
C LYS A 150 -10.13 9.38 14.26
N ALA A 151 -9.76 8.16 13.93
CA ALA A 151 -8.49 7.56 14.30
C ALA A 151 -7.82 6.98 13.06
N SER A 152 -6.56 7.27 12.87
CA SER A 152 -5.77 6.69 11.80
C SER A 152 -4.37 6.33 12.28
N TYR A 153 -3.86 5.27 11.71
CA TYR A 153 -2.49 4.83 11.88
C TYR A 153 -1.90 4.53 10.51
N GLU A 154 -0.71 5.01 10.25
CA GLU A 154 0.05 4.63 9.07
C GLU A 154 1.43 4.14 9.49
N LYS A 155 1.80 2.96 9.03
CA LYS A 155 3.15 2.44 9.10
C LYS A 155 3.66 2.20 7.68
N SER A 156 4.73 2.90 7.32
CA SER A 156 5.38 2.79 6.02
C SER A 156 6.84 2.40 6.21
N ARG A 157 7.30 1.40 5.48
CA ARG A 157 8.70 1.01 5.41
C ARG A 157 9.13 0.96 3.95
N LYS A 158 10.25 1.60 3.65
CA LYS A 158 10.88 1.57 2.33
C LYS A 158 12.30 1.07 2.49
N THR A 159 12.71 0.18 1.59
CA THR A 159 14.09 -0.32 1.53
C THR A 159 14.55 -0.26 0.09
N ASN A 160 15.71 0.37 -0.13
CA ASN A 160 16.38 0.43 -1.42
C ASN A 160 17.75 -0.22 -1.25
N GLU A 161 18.12 -1.09 -2.16
CA GLU A 161 19.46 -1.67 -2.22
C GLU A 161 19.98 -1.57 -3.66
N ASP A 162 21.02 -0.80 -3.84
CA ASP A 162 21.71 -0.64 -5.11
C ASP A 162 23.04 -1.39 -5.05
N LYS A 163 23.23 -2.31 -5.98
CA LYS A 163 24.46 -3.07 -6.15
C LYS A 163 25.02 -2.82 -7.52
N GLY A 164 26.33 -2.68 -7.63
CA GLY A 164 27.01 -2.51 -8.90
C GLY A 164 28.40 -3.08 -8.89
N ALA A 165 28.82 -3.55 -10.05
CA ALA A 165 30.20 -3.95 -10.32
C ALA A 165 30.57 -3.61 -11.77
N SER A 166 31.83 -3.19 -11.99
CA SER A 166 32.38 -3.01 -13.32
C SER A 166 33.65 -3.83 -13.50
N TYR A 167 33.83 -4.31 -14.72
CA TYR A 167 34.87 -5.25 -15.11
C TYR A 167 35.60 -4.74 -16.36
N GLY A 168 36.91 -5.02 -16.48
CA GLY A 168 37.67 -4.81 -17.69
C GLY A 168 37.51 -5.91 -18.73
N TYR A 169 36.58 -6.82 -18.58
CA TYR A 169 36.30 -7.95 -19.49
C TYR A 169 34.82 -8.31 -19.45
N GLU A 170 34.34 -9.03 -20.47
CA GLU A 170 32.95 -9.49 -20.53
C GLU A 170 32.70 -10.61 -19.48
N PRO A 171 31.90 -10.35 -18.44
CA PRO A 171 31.71 -11.31 -17.36
C PRO A 171 31.00 -12.61 -17.78
N ASN A 172 30.25 -12.59 -18.89
CA ASN A 172 29.53 -13.75 -19.40
C ASN A 172 30.41 -14.73 -20.20
N LYS A 173 31.63 -14.34 -20.60
CA LYS A 173 32.57 -15.20 -21.35
C LYS A 173 33.47 -16.03 -20.46
N PHE A 174 33.60 -15.66 -19.19
CA PHE A 174 34.47 -16.30 -18.23
C PHE A 174 33.67 -16.66 -17.00
N GLU A 175 33.37 -17.93 -16.79
CA GLU A 175 32.68 -18.49 -15.62
C GLU A 175 31.77 -17.50 -14.87
N TYR A 176 30.52 -17.84 -14.80
CA TYR A 176 29.39 -17.14 -14.25
C TYR A 176 29.69 -16.37 -12.93
N HIS A 177 30.13 -15.12 -13.06
CA HIS A 177 30.32 -14.26 -11.89
C HIS A 177 29.06 -13.45 -11.64
N SER A 178 28.27 -13.89 -10.67
CA SER A 178 27.11 -13.14 -10.21
C SER A 178 27.57 -11.82 -9.57
N LEU A 179 26.75 -10.80 -9.62
CA LEU A 179 26.99 -9.53 -8.93
C LEU A 179 27.30 -9.75 -7.42
N ASN A 180 26.63 -10.72 -6.79
CA ASN A 180 26.90 -11.08 -5.40
C ASN A 180 28.32 -11.66 -5.19
N ALA A 181 28.82 -12.45 -6.15
CA ALA A 181 30.20 -12.94 -6.10
C ALA A 181 31.22 -11.79 -6.21
N ALA A 182 30.96 -10.83 -7.11
CA ALA A 182 31.80 -9.63 -7.24
C ALA A 182 31.85 -8.79 -5.96
N LEU A 183 30.69 -8.62 -5.29
CA LEU A 183 30.60 -7.89 -4.03
C LEU A 183 31.30 -8.63 -2.86
N ALA A 184 31.33 -9.97 -2.88
CA ALA A 184 31.95 -10.81 -1.87
C ALA A 184 33.46 -11.06 -2.09
N ALA A 185 33.99 -10.78 -3.30
CA ALA A 185 35.37 -11.05 -3.67
C ALA A 185 36.37 -10.34 -2.74
N LYS A 186 37.46 -11.00 -2.37
CA LYS A 186 38.49 -10.50 -1.46
C LYS A 186 39.80 -10.23 -2.22
N PRO A 187 40.69 -9.39 -1.70
CA PRO A 187 42.05 -9.24 -2.22
C PRO A 187 42.74 -10.60 -2.33
N GLY A 188 43.31 -10.90 -3.49
CA GLY A 188 43.92 -12.20 -3.83
C GLY A 188 42.99 -13.18 -4.57
N ASP A 189 41.69 -12.92 -4.62
CA ASP A 189 40.77 -13.68 -5.48
C ASP A 189 40.97 -13.27 -6.95
N ALA A 190 40.95 -14.22 -7.87
CA ALA A 190 41.09 -13.94 -9.31
C ALA A 190 39.97 -12.99 -9.81
N LEU A 191 38.78 -13.04 -9.21
CA LEU A 191 37.68 -12.14 -9.53
C LEU A 191 37.96 -10.72 -9.00
N TYR A 192 38.54 -10.57 -7.82
CA TYR A 192 38.87 -9.27 -7.22
C TYR A 192 39.85 -8.48 -8.10
N GLU A 193 40.90 -9.13 -8.60
CA GLU A 193 41.93 -8.53 -9.44
C GLU A 193 41.39 -8.04 -10.81
N ARG A 194 40.22 -8.53 -11.22
CA ARG A 194 39.57 -8.18 -12.48
C ARG A 194 38.45 -7.14 -12.34
N LEU A 195 38.10 -6.78 -11.10
CA LEU A 195 37.12 -5.73 -10.84
C LEU A 195 37.75 -4.35 -11.00
N ILE A 196 37.08 -3.46 -11.73
CA ILE A 196 37.43 -2.05 -11.81
C ILE A 196 36.79 -1.32 -10.63
N THR A 197 35.48 -1.52 -10.42
CA THR A 197 34.77 -0.93 -9.29
C THR A 197 33.71 -1.89 -8.78
N ARG A 198 33.34 -1.72 -7.53
CA ARG A 198 32.16 -2.33 -6.94
C ARG A 198 31.55 -1.40 -5.93
N ASN A 199 30.25 -1.40 -5.84
CA ASN A 199 29.51 -0.61 -4.88
C ASN A 199 28.28 -1.34 -4.37
N ARG A 200 27.93 -1.09 -3.13
CA ARG A 200 26.67 -1.50 -2.52
C ARG A 200 26.18 -0.36 -1.65
N ASN A 201 24.99 0.11 -1.95
CA ASN A 201 24.30 1.10 -1.13
C ASN A 201 23.02 0.49 -0.59
N TYR A 202 22.78 0.61 0.70
CA TYR A 202 21.59 0.13 1.36
C TYR A 202 20.97 1.25 2.17
N GLN A 203 19.72 1.54 1.88
CA GLN A 203 18.93 2.54 2.58
C GLN A 203 17.61 1.93 3.04
N SER A 204 17.30 2.06 4.32
CA SER A 204 16.01 1.67 4.86
C SER A 204 15.44 2.82 5.68
N SER A 205 14.18 3.11 5.48
CA SER A 205 13.43 4.10 6.25
C SER A 205 12.12 3.50 6.74
N GLU A 206 11.75 3.81 7.97
CA GLU A 206 10.46 3.46 8.56
C GLU A 206 9.83 4.74 9.09
N GLN A 207 8.56 4.93 8.78
CA GLN A 207 7.76 6.05 9.24
C GLN A 207 6.49 5.50 9.89
N GLN A 208 6.10 6.09 11.01
CA GLN A 208 4.86 5.78 11.71
C GLN A 208 4.14 7.08 12.03
N ASP A 209 2.90 7.18 11.57
CA ASP A 209 2.02 8.31 11.85
C ASP A 209 0.78 7.84 12.60
N ARG A 210 0.37 8.59 13.61
CA ARG A 210 -0.82 8.32 14.41
C ARG A 210 -1.61 9.60 14.55
N ASN A 211 -2.86 9.57 14.15
CA ASN A 211 -3.73 10.72 14.27
C ASN A 211 -5.00 10.32 15.01
N LEU A 212 -5.37 11.14 15.99
CA LEU A 212 -6.65 11.10 16.67
C LEU A 212 -7.26 12.50 16.56
N TYR A 213 -8.47 12.56 16.08
CA TYR A 213 -9.24 13.79 15.94
C TYR A 213 -10.61 13.59 16.55
N VAL A 214 -11.06 14.55 17.34
CA VAL A 214 -12.41 14.59 17.89
C VAL A 214 -12.93 16.00 17.76
N GLU A 215 -14.10 16.11 17.17
CA GLU A 215 -14.83 17.36 17.01
C GLU A 215 -16.21 17.21 17.64
N TYR A 216 -16.66 18.23 18.33
CA TYR A 216 -17.98 18.32 18.92
C TYR A 216 -18.58 19.67 18.57
N ALA A 217 -19.81 19.68 18.11
CA ALA A 217 -20.61 20.88 17.95
C ALA A 217 -21.99 20.72 18.56
N TRP A 218 -22.48 21.77 19.17
CA TRP A 218 -23.84 21.91 19.65
C TRP A 218 -24.44 23.17 19.04
N GLU A 219 -25.60 23.05 18.45
CA GLU A 219 -26.28 24.14 17.80
C GLU A 219 -27.67 24.32 18.40
N HIS A 220 -28.03 25.58 18.63
CA HIS A 220 -29.35 25.99 19.11
C HIS A 220 -30.02 26.86 18.04
N PHE A 221 -31.19 26.45 17.58
CA PHE A 221 -32.00 27.17 16.62
C PHE A 221 -33.04 28.01 17.36
N ILE A 222 -33.14 29.29 17.02
CA ILE A 222 -34.09 30.23 17.61
C ILE A 222 -35.31 30.36 16.70
#